data_42fd1a75c5a1dbd1fb9c086adcbe8c0c
#
_entry.id   42fd1a75c5a1dbd1fb9c086adcbe8c0c
#
_cell.length_a   1.000
_cell.length_b   1.000
_cell.length_c   1.000
_cell.angle_alpha   90.00
_cell.angle_beta   90.00
_cell.angle_gamma   90.00
#
_symmetry.space_group_name_H-M   'P 1'
#
loop_
_entity.id
_entity.type
_entity.pdbx_description
1 polymer ?
#
loop_
_entity_poly.entity_id
_entity_poly.type
_entity_poly.pdbx_seq_one_letter_code
_entity_poly.pdbx_strand_id
1 'polypeptide(L)'
;MLDFLPKGHKVSAERLIEGRHVAQSININAQSKALALLAGRRKIRQRGRGVDFEEVRLYAPGDDVRSIDWRVTARSGEPHTKLFQEDREQPIVLLVDLRSPMWFGSKNCFKTVLASHIASVLAWAGLDAGERVGGIAMTNSGLVEIKPQRSKRSVLRLLRLMESAPSPSASLGDDAPDTWSVALSQLKSLSRPGARLMVISDFTDLLSDTTVEKTLRDIVSHRQVVCF
;
A
#
# COMPACT_ATOMS: atom_id res chain seq x y z
N MET A 1 -17.04 -17.16 6.42
CA MET A 1 -16.45 -15.87 6.88
C MET A 1 -15.82 -15.96 8.27
N LEU A 2 -16.32 -16.78 9.18
CA LEU A 2 -15.77 -16.93 10.56
C LEU A 2 -14.44 -17.70 10.64
N ASP A 3 -14.08 -18.50 9.63
CA ASP A 3 -12.84 -19.31 9.65
C ASP A 3 -11.55 -18.54 9.36
N PHE A 4 -11.64 -17.34 8.78
CA PHE A 4 -10.47 -16.50 8.48
C PHE A 4 -9.94 -15.73 9.71
N LEU A 5 -10.64 -15.72 10.83
CA LEU A 5 -10.20 -15.01 12.01
C LEU A 5 -8.83 -15.52 12.50
N PRO A 6 -7.89 -14.59 12.80
CA PRO A 6 -6.57 -14.98 13.26
C PRO A 6 -6.66 -15.74 14.60
N LYS A 7 -6.00 -16.91 14.66
CA LYS A 7 -5.97 -17.76 15.86
C LYS A 7 -4.58 -18.33 16.08
N GLY A 8 -4.18 -18.43 17.33
CA GLY A 8 -2.94 -19.11 17.74
C GLY A 8 -1.70 -18.25 17.58
N HIS A 9 -0.56 -18.91 17.52
CA HIS A 9 0.77 -18.28 17.56
C HIS A 9 1.58 -18.46 16.27
N LYS A 10 1.06 -19.22 15.30
CA LYS A 10 1.74 -19.50 14.03
C LYS A 10 0.99 -18.88 12.87
N VAL A 11 1.74 -18.32 11.94
CA VAL A 11 1.25 -17.86 10.63
C VAL A 11 1.23 -19.07 9.69
N SER A 12 0.14 -19.23 8.92
CA SER A 12 0.03 -20.24 7.86
C SER A 12 -0.26 -19.56 6.53
N ALA A 13 0.56 -19.85 5.51
CA ALA A 13 0.37 -19.29 4.17
C ALA A 13 -1.00 -19.68 3.59
N GLU A 14 -1.49 -20.89 3.86
CA GLU A 14 -2.81 -21.34 3.40
C GLU A 14 -3.92 -20.40 3.90
N ARG A 15 -3.93 -20.12 5.22
CA ARG A 15 -4.88 -19.16 5.80
C ARG A 15 -4.73 -17.75 5.27
N LEU A 16 -3.49 -17.31 5.04
CA LEU A 16 -3.26 -15.99 4.45
C LEU A 16 -3.78 -15.90 3.01
N ILE A 17 -3.73 -16.99 2.25
CA ILE A 17 -4.32 -17.06 0.91
C ILE A 17 -5.84 -16.91 0.95
N GLU A 18 -6.52 -17.47 1.96
CA GLU A 18 -7.96 -17.32 2.17
C GLU A 18 -8.37 -15.85 2.38
N GLY A 19 -7.45 -15.00 2.84
CA GLY A 19 -7.64 -13.54 2.96
C GLY A 19 -8.13 -12.89 1.67
N ARG A 20 -7.92 -13.53 0.52
CA ARG A 20 -8.44 -13.08 -0.77
C ARG A 20 -9.96 -12.96 -0.80
N HIS A 21 -10.67 -13.86 -0.14
CA HIS A 21 -12.14 -13.80 -0.10
C HIS A 21 -12.65 -12.62 0.73
N VAL A 22 -11.93 -12.28 1.80
CA VAL A 22 -12.25 -11.09 2.61
C VAL A 22 -11.89 -9.81 1.85
N ALA A 23 -10.78 -9.83 1.12
CA ALA A 23 -10.30 -8.70 0.33
C ALA A 23 -11.32 -8.20 -0.71
N GLN A 24 -12.09 -9.10 -1.32
CA GLN A 24 -13.14 -8.77 -2.30
C GLN A 24 -14.21 -7.82 -1.76
N SER A 25 -14.44 -7.80 -0.45
CA SER A 25 -15.39 -6.88 0.21
C SER A 25 -14.79 -5.52 0.54
N ILE A 26 -13.46 -5.34 0.37
CA ILE A 26 -12.74 -4.13 0.76
C ILE A 26 -12.49 -3.25 -0.46
N ASN A 27 -13.05 -2.05 -0.46
CA ASN A 27 -12.74 -1.04 -1.47
C ASN A 27 -11.56 -0.18 -0.99
N ILE A 28 -10.34 -0.59 -1.34
CA ILE A 28 -9.12 0.09 -0.92
C ILE A 28 -8.98 1.52 -1.51
N ASN A 29 -9.72 1.83 -2.57
CA ASN A 29 -9.70 3.13 -3.24
C ASN A 29 -10.74 4.12 -2.69
N ALA A 30 -11.68 3.68 -1.87
CA ALA A 30 -12.75 4.53 -1.35
C ALA A 30 -12.21 5.69 -0.49
N GLN A 31 -11.24 5.42 0.38
CA GLN A 31 -10.62 6.47 1.22
C GLN A 31 -9.83 7.49 0.43
N SER A 32 -9.14 7.08 -0.64
CA SER A 32 -8.39 8.01 -1.50
C SER A 32 -9.31 9.02 -2.18
N LYS A 33 -10.48 8.58 -2.64
CA LYS A 33 -11.47 9.46 -3.26
C LYS A 33 -12.07 10.45 -2.24
N ALA A 34 -12.41 9.98 -1.05
CA ALA A 34 -12.96 10.82 0.02
C ALA A 34 -11.94 11.87 0.50
N LEU A 35 -10.68 11.47 0.75
CA LEU A 35 -9.61 12.38 1.15
C LEU A 35 -9.24 13.38 0.05
N ALA A 36 -9.24 12.98 -1.22
CA ALA A 36 -9.01 13.88 -2.34
C ALA A 36 -10.12 14.93 -2.48
N LEU A 37 -11.37 14.56 -2.21
CA LEU A 37 -12.52 15.47 -2.18
C LEU A 37 -12.41 16.46 -1.02
N LEU A 38 -12.09 15.99 0.20
CA LEU A 38 -11.94 16.82 1.40
C LEU A 38 -10.75 17.78 1.32
N ALA A 39 -9.65 17.35 0.71
CA ALA A 39 -8.44 18.16 0.55
C ALA A 39 -8.56 19.25 -0.52
N GLY A 40 -9.68 19.37 -1.22
CA GLY A 40 -9.88 20.36 -2.29
C GLY A 40 -8.82 20.29 -3.40
N ARG A 41 -8.12 19.18 -3.53
CA ARG A 41 -7.04 19.02 -4.52
C ARG A 41 -7.64 19.11 -5.92
N ARG A 42 -7.40 20.24 -6.57
CA ARG A 42 -7.61 20.38 -8.00
C ARG A 42 -6.94 19.21 -8.71
N LYS A 43 -7.70 18.48 -9.52
CA LYS A 43 -7.17 17.46 -10.42
C LYS A 43 -6.04 18.07 -11.26
N ILE A 44 -4.81 17.65 -11.00
CA ILE A 44 -3.66 18.13 -11.77
C ILE A 44 -3.68 17.35 -13.09
N ARG A 45 -3.93 18.08 -14.19
CA ARG A 45 -3.88 17.57 -15.55
C ARG A 45 -2.42 17.33 -15.95
N GLN A 46 -1.96 16.10 -15.97
CA GLN A 46 -0.69 15.71 -16.58
C GLN A 46 -0.90 14.59 -17.59
N ARG A 47 -0.23 14.69 -18.74
CA ARG A 47 -0.25 13.69 -19.83
C ARG A 47 0.60 12.47 -19.44
N GLY A 48 0.02 11.25 -19.55
CA GLY A 48 0.73 9.98 -19.37
C GLY A 48 0.13 8.86 -20.25
N ARG A 49 0.88 7.78 -20.47
CA ARG A 49 0.40 6.56 -21.11
C ARG A 49 -0.49 5.78 -20.12
N GLY A 50 -1.73 5.53 -20.48
CA GLY A 50 -2.73 4.89 -19.61
C GLY A 50 -3.83 5.89 -19.25
N VAL A 51 -4.53 6.37 -20.26
CA VAL A 51 -5.46 7.49 -20.13
C VAL A 51 -6.85 6.94 -20.41
N ASP A 52 -7.70 6.89 -19.38
CA ASP A 52 -9.11 6.60 -19.56
C ASP A 52 -9.86 7.87 -20.01
N PHE A 53 -10.80 7.69 -20.94
CA PHE A 53 -11.69 8.74 -21.38
C PHE A 53 -12.59 9.15 -20.22
N GLU A 54 -12.52 10.42 -19.79
CA GLU A 54 -13.33 10.92 -18.66
C GLU A 54 -14.59 11.64 -19.16
N GLU A 55 -14.40 12.66 -20.00
CA GLU A 55 -15.51 13.47 -20.52
C GLU A 55 -15.11 14.26 -21.76
N VAL A 56 -16.09 14.82 -22.46
CA VAL A 56 -15.89 15.79 -23.53
C VAL A 56 -16.31 17.16 -23.03
N ARG A 57 -15.47 18.19 -23.26
CA ARG A 57 -15.83 19.59 -23.02
C ARG A 57 -15.56 20.44 -24.24
N LEU A 58 -16.12 21.64 -24.26
CA LEU A 58 -15.80 22.64 -25.25
C LEU A 58 -14.29 22.93 -25.29
N TYR A 59 -13.75 23.03 -26.50
CA TYR A 59 -12.37 23.41 -26.72
C TYR A 59 -12.13 24.83 -26.18
N ALA A 60 -11.05 25.03 -25.49
CA ALA A 60 -10.61 26.35 -25.04
C ALA A 60 -9.23 26.67 -25.63
N PRO A 61 -8.94 27.95 -25.96
CA PRO A 61 -7.63 28.37 -26.44
C PRO A 61 -6.52 27.88 -25.51
N GLY A 62 -5.53 27.17 -26.06
CA GLY A 62 -4.44 26.54 -25.30
C GLY A 62 -4.59 25.03 -25.10
N ASP A 63 -5.72 24.43 -25.47
CA ASP A 63 -5.87 22.98 -25.52
C ASP A 63 -5.13 22.39 -26.73
N ASP A 64 -4.68 21.12 -26.59
CA ASP A 64 -4.05 20.44 -27.72
C ASP A 64 -5.07 20.07 -28.78
N VAL A 65 -4.88 20.60 -29.97
CA VAL A 65 -5.72 20.35 -31.14
C VAL A 65 -5.85 18.85 -31.46
N ARG A 66 -4.85 18.04 -31.11
CA ARG A 66 -4.87 16.58 -31.32
C ARG A 66 -5.87 15.85 -30.42
N SER A 67 -6.34 16.48 -29.35
CA SER A 67 -7.33 15.93 -28.44
C SER A 67 -8.78 16.27 -28.82
N ILE A 68 -9.01 16.99 -29.95
CA ILE A 68 -10.34 17.31 -30.43
C ILE A 68 -11.09 16.03 -30.81
N ASP A 69 -12.31 15.89 -30.29
CA ASP A 69 -13.24 14.85 -30.70
C ASP A 69 -14.05 15.30 -31.94
N TRP A 70 -13.53 14.99 -33.10
CA TRP A 70 -14.16 15.36 -34.37
C TRP A 70 -15.57 14.81 -34.54
N ARG A 71 -15.89 13.67 -33.89
CA ARG A 71 -17.23 13.06 -33.95
C ARG A 71 -18.26 13.85 -33.15
N VAL A 72 -17.89 14.33 -31.99
CA VAL A 72 -18.76 15.19 -31.16
C VAL A 72 -18.86 16.57 -31.79
N THR A 73 -17.73 17.14 -32.20
CA THR A 73 -17.65 18.44 -32.91
C THR A 73 -18.56 18.49 -34.14
N ALA A 74 -18.58 17.42 -34.95
CA ALA A 74 -19.45 17.36 -36.13
C ALA A 74 -20.95 17.32 -35.80
N ARG A 75 -21.33 16.89 -34.61
CA ARG A 75 -22.73 16.85 -34.15
C ARG A 75 -23.19 18.12 -33.45
N SER A 76 -22.30 18.74 -32.69
CA SER A 76 -22.61 19.94 -31.89
C SER A 76 -22.39 21.23 -32.65
N GLY A 77 -21.57 21.22 -33.73
CA GLY A 77 -21.16 22.42 -34.47
C GLY A 77 -20.05 23.23 -33.78
N GLU A 78 -19.66 22.87 -32.55
CA GLU A 78 -18.62 23.53 -31.77
C GLU A 78 -17.48 22.56 -31.46
N PRO A 79 -16.19 23.03 -31.49
CA PRO A 79 -15.07 22.15 -31.26
C PRO A 79 -15.07 21.63 -29.79
N HIS A 80 -15.02 20.32 -29.63
CA HIS A 80 -14.97 19.64 -28.35
C HIS A 80 -13.67 18.89 -28.18
N THR A 81 -13.11 18.94 -26.96
CA THR A 81 -11.85 18.26 -26.60
C THR A 81 -12.13 17.10 -25.66
N LYS A 82 -11.46 15.97 -25.91
CA LYS A 82 -11.45 14.82 -25.01
C LYS A 82 -10.63 15.14 -23.78
N LEU A 83 -11.25 15.05 -22.61
CA LEU A 83 -10.54 15.02 -21.34
C LEU A 83 -10.21 13.58 -21.00
N PHE A 84 -8.96 13.37 -20.74
CA PHE A 84 -8.45 12.08 -20.33
C PHE A 84 -7.99 12.16 -18.88
N GLN A 85 -8.43 11.24 -18.07
CA GLN A 85 -7.92 11.09 -16.72
C GLN A 85 -6.69 10.18 -16.75
N GLU A 86 -5.57 10.67 -16.23
CA GLU A 86 -4.41 9.82 -16.00
C GLU A 86 -4.74 8.88 -14.83
N ASP A 87 -4.92 7.60 -15.13
CA ASP A 87 -4.98 6.57 -14.09
C ASP A 87 -3.59 6.43 -13.47
N ARG A 88 -3.36 7.15 -12.39
CA ARG A 88 -2.10 7.06 -11.64
C ARG A 88 -2.13 5.80 -10.83
N GLU A 89 -1.36 4.80 -11.27
CA GLU A 89 -1.02 3.66 -10.43
C GLU A 89 -0.55 4.17 -9.06
N GLN A 90 -1.22 3.75 -8.00
CA GLN A 90 -0.82 4.03 -6.62
C GLN A 90 -0.24 2.75 -6.01
N PRO A 91 1.06 2.48 -6.19
CA PRO A 91 1.67 1.28 -5.66
C PRO A 91 1.39 1.15 -4.17
N ILE A 92 1.00 -0.03 -3.74
CA ILE A 92 0.78 -0.35 -2.34
C ILE A 92 2.03 -1.00 -1.80
N VAL A 93 2.62 -0.38 -0.79
CA VAL A 93 3.80 -0.89 -0.10
C VAL A 93 3.46 -1.14 1.35
N LEU A 94 3.54 -2.41 1.75
CA LEU A 94 3.27 -2.86 3.11
C LEU A 94 4.58 -2.86 3.90
N LEU A 95 4.57 -2.30 5.11
CA LEU A 95 5.61 -2.51 6.11
C LEU A 95 4.99 -3.35 7.24
N VAL A 96 5.46 -4.57 7.40
CA VAL A 96 4.90 -5.52 8.38
C VAL A 96 5.95 -5.79 9.44
N ASP A 97 5.63 -5.46 10.67
CA ASP A 97 6.48 -5.72 11.82
C ASP A 97 6.26 -7.15 12.33
N LEU A 98 7.30 -7.95 12.28
CA LEU A 98 7.33 -9.33 12.74
C LEU A 98 8.46 -9.57 13.77
N ARG A 99 8.97 -8.49 14.38
CA ARG A 99 10.02 -8.54 15.41
C ARG A 99 9.50 -9.08 16.75
N SER A 100 10.42 -9.31 17.68
CA SER A 100 10.13 -9.88 19.00
C SER A 100 8.94 -9.23 19.74
N PRO A 101 8.76 -7.89 19.80
CA PRO A 101 7.61 -7.28 20.49
C PRO A 101 6.25 -7.70 19.94
N MET A 102 6.20 -8.12 18.68
CA MET A 102 4.98 -8.59 18.03
C MET A 102 4.64 -10.06 18.32
N TRP A 103 5.56 -10.82 18.92
CA TRP A 103 5.35 -12.23 19.30
C TRP A 103 4.67 -12.37 20.66
N PHE A 104 3.65 -11.56 20.86
CA PHE A 104 2.87 -11.53 22.09
C PHE A 104 1.37 -11.55 21.76
N GLY A 105 0.59 -12.17 22.64
CA GLY A 105 -0.87 -12.18 22.56
C GLY A 105 -1.48 -12.68 23.85
N SER A 106 -2.56 -12.06 24.30
CA SER A 106 -3.21 -12.36 25.59
C SER A 106 -4.43 -13.28 25.47
N LYS A 107 -5.04 -13.39 24.27
CA LYS A 107 -6.30 -14.15 24.11
C LYS A 107 -6.30 -15.02 22.86
N ASN A 108 -6.60 -14.45 21.69
CA ASN A 108 -6.94 -15.23 20.49
C ASN A 108 -5.73 -15.60 19.66
N CYS A 109 -4.80 -14.66 19.46
CA CYS A 109 -3.61 -14.85 18.62
C CYS A 109 -2.48 -13.90 19.03
N PHE A 110 -1.29 -14.18 18.52
CA PHE A 110 -0.16 -13.24 18.60
C PHE A 110 -0.37 -12.06 17.68
N LYS A 111 0.23 -10.90 18.00
CA LYS A 111 0.20 -9.71 17.16
C LYS A 111 0.79 -9.98 15.78
N THR A 112 1.86 -10.80 15.67
CA THR A 112 2.44 -11.26 14.40
C THR A 112 1.42 -11.96 13.51
N VAL A 113 0.56 -12.80 14.08
CA VAL A 113 -0.50 -13.50 13.33
C VAL A 113 -1.54 -12.52 12.85
N LEU A 114 -1.99 -11.61 13.73
CA LEU A 114 -2.93 -10.56 13.37
C LEU A 114 -2.38 -9.64 12.27
N ALA A 115 -1.13 -9.16 12.44
CA ALA A 115 -0.45 -8.32 11.47
C ALA A 115 -0.35 -9.00 10.09
N SER A 116 0.01 -10.29 10.06
CA SER A 116 0.10 -11.07 8.82
C SER A 116 -1.27 -11.23 8.14
N HIS A 117 -2.35 -11.41 8.90
CA HIS A 117 -3.71 -11.50 8.34
C HIS A 117 -4.15 -10.15 7.76
N ILE A 118 -3.93 -9.04 8.48
CA ILE A 118 -4.21 -7.69 7.97
C ILE A 118 -3.42 -7.43 6.69
N ALA A 119 -2.11 -7.70 6.71
CA ALA A 119 -1.23 -7.52 5.54
C ALA A 119 -1.69 -8.35 4.34
N SER A 120 -2.11 -9.61 4.57
CA SER A 120 -2.65 -10.47 3.52
C SER A 120 -3.89 -9.87 2.86
N VAL A 121 -4.88 -9.47 3.66
CA VAL A 121 -6.12 -8.89 3.14
C VAL A 121 -5.84 -7.62 2.34
N LEU A 122 -4.98 -6.74 2.85
CA LEU A 122 -4.59 -5.50 2.17
C LEU A 122 -3.81 -5.78 0.87
N ALA A 123 -2.92 -6.78 0.87
CA ALA A 123 -2.19 -7.18 -0.32
C ALA A 123 -3.11 -7.72 -1.43
N TRP A 124 -4.07 -8.57 -1.07
CA TRP A 124 -5.05 -9.09 -2.02
C TRP A 124 -6.00 -8.00 -2.51
N ALA A 125 -6.50 -7.13 -1.64
CA ALA A 125 -7.35 -6.01 -2.02
C ALA A 125 -6.65 -5.04 -2.98
N GLY A 126 -5.36 -4.76 -2.74
CA GLY A 126 -4.55 -3.96 -3.64
C GLY A 126 -4.36 -4.60 -5.01
N LEU A 127 -4.10 -5.90 -5.05
CA LEU A 127 -3.96 -6.63 -6.31
C LEU A 127 -5.28 -6.69 -7.09
N ASP A 128 -6.41 -6.92 -6.39
CA ASP A 128 -7.74 -6.96 -7.01
C ASP A 128 -8.18 -5.55 -7.53
N ALA A 129 -7.68 -4.48 -6.89
CA ALA A 129 -7.81 -3.11 -7.39
C ALA A 129 -6.90 -2.79 -8.58
N GLY A 130 -6.07 -3.74 -9.04
CA GLY A 130 -5.16 -3.58 -10.16
C GLY A 130 -3.86 -2.85 -9.81
N GLU A 131 -3.57 -2.62 -8.53
CA GLU A 131 -2.37 -1.92 -8.09
C GLU A 131 -1.13 -2.82 -8.04
N ARG A 132 0.05 -2.20 -8.03
CA ARG A 132 1.31 -2.91 -7.74
C ARG A 132 1.44 -3.11 -6.25
N VAL A 133 1.62 -4.34 -5.81
CA VAL A 133 1.75 -4.70 -4.40
C VAL A 133 3.13 -5.24 -4.11
N GLY A 134 3.75 -4.72 -3.07
CA GLY A 134 5.02 -5.18 -2.51
C GLY A 134 5.11 -4.81 -1.05
N GLY A 135 6.27 -5.00 -0.43
CA GLY A 135 6.43 -4.65 0.97
C GLY A 135 7.78 -5.00 1.55
N ILE A 136 7.91 -4.67 2.82
CA ILE A 136 9.06 -4.95 3.67
C ILE A 136 8.54 -5.68 4.90
N ALA A 137 9.14 -6.81 5.23
CA ALA A 137 8.96 -7.45 6.52
C ALA A 137 10.14 -7.08 7.43
N MET A 138 9.84 -6.54 8.61
CA MET A 138 10.80 -6.29 9.67
C MET A 138 10.86 -7.56 10.53
N THR A 139 12.00 -8.23 10.55
CA THR A 139 12.22 -9.44 11.34
C THR A 139 13.37 -9.25 12.32
N ASN A 140 13.53 -10.15 13.28
CA ASN A 140 14.69 -10.11 14.19
C ASN A 140 16.04 -10.31 13.48
N SER A 141 16.03 -10.89 12.28
CA SER A 141 17.22 -11.09 11.45
C SER A 141 17.47 -9.96 10.45
N GLY A 142 16.63 -8.92 10.44
CA GLY A 142 16.74 -7.77 9.53
C GLY A 142 15.51 -7.56 8.66
N LEU A 143 15.68 -6.77 7.62
CA LEU A 143 14.62 -6.38 6.69
C LEU A 143 14.65 -7.26 5.44
N VAL A 144 13.49 -7.71 5.02
CA VAL A 144 13.32 -8.46 3.78
C VAL A 144 12.35 -7.71 2.87
N GLU A 145 12.83 -7.34 1.67
CA GLU A 145 12.11 -6.52 0.71
C GLU A 145 11.50 -7.34 -0.43
N ILE A 146 10.28 -7.01 -0.81
CA ILE A 146 9.61 -7.47 -2.02
C ILE A 146 9.17 -6.26 -2.85
N LYS A 147 9.77 -6.10 -4.02
CA LYS A 147 9.46 -4.97 -4.92
C LYS A 147 8.01 -5.01 -5.39
N PRO A 148 7.31 -3.86 -5.42
CA PRO A 148 5.93 -3.77 -5.85
C PRO A 148 5.74 -4.24 -7.31
N GLN A 149 4.86 -5.23 -7.51
CA GLN A 149 4.53 -5.77 -8.82
C GLN A 149 3.02 -6.04 -8.91
N ARG A 150 2.43 -5.85 -10.10
CA ARG A 150 1.05 -6.23 -10.40
C ARG A 150 0.98 -7.72 -10.72
N SER A 151 1.24 -8.56 -9.74
CA SER A 151 1.23 -10.00 -9.94
C SER A 151 0.85 -10.76 -8.66
N LYS A 152 0.07 -11.83 -8.81
CA LYS A 152 -0.22 -12.78 -7.72
C LYS A 152 1.06 -13.35 -7.10
N ARG A 153 2.11 -13.51 -7.91
CA ARG A 153 3.41 -14.03 -7.45
C ARG A 153 4.05 -13.12 -6.41
N SER A 154 3.94 -11.80 -6.56
CA SER A 154 4.46 -10.84 -5.58
C SER A 154 3.72 -10.97 -4.25
N VAL A 155 2.39 -11.02 -4.27
CA VAL A 155 1.58 -11.23 -3.07
C VAL A 155 1.94 -12.56 -2.41
N LEU A 156 1.96 -13.68 -3.15
CA LEU A 156 2.32 -14.99 -2.59
C LEU A 156 3.72 -15.03 -1.97
N ARG A 157 4.68 -14.29 -2.55
CA ARG A 157 6.02 -14.14 -1.95
C ARG A 157 5.94 -13.43 -0.61
N LEU A 158 5.15 -12.36 -0.50
CA LEU A 158 4.95 -11.63 0.75
C LEU A 158 4.29 -12.53 1.81
N LEU A 159 3.28 -13.34 1.45
CA LEU A 159 2.64 -14.27 2.37
C LEU A 159 3.61 -15.34 2.88
N ARG A 160 4.41 -15.92 1.99
CA ARG A 160 5.44 -16.90 2.38
C ARG A 160 6.52 -16.29 3.27
N LEU A 161 6.90 -15.04 3.02
CA LEU A 161 7.83 -14.33 3.85
C LEU A 161 7.30 -14.18 5.29
N MET A 162 6.02 -13.82 5.45
CA MET A 162 5.39 -13.72 6.77
C MET A 162 5.27 -15.08 7.47
N GLU A 163 5.00 -16.15 6.74
CA GLU A 163 4.97 -17.52 7.28
C GLU A 163 6.36 -17.99 7.75
N SER A 164 7.40 -17.68 6.97
CA SER A 164 8.78 -18.09 7.25
C SER A 164 9.52 -17.20 8.25
N ALA A 165 8.87 -16.15 8.76
CA ALA A 165 9.48 -15.26 9.74
C ALA A 165 9.91 -16.05 10.99
N PRO A 166 11.19 -15.99 11.37
CA PRO A 166 11.69 -16.78 12.49
C PRO A 166 11.06 -16.32 13.81
N SER A 167 10.61 -17.27 14.60
CA SER A 167 10.22 -17.03 15.99
C SER A 167 11.43 -16.50 16.78
N PRO A 168 11.25 -15.54 17.69
CA PRO A 168 12.35 -15.09 18.54
C PRO A 168 12.92 -16.29 19.30
N SER A 169 14.23 -16.53 19.17
CA SER A 169 14.92 -17.44 20.08
C SER A 169 15.16 -16.72 21.39
N ALA A 170 15.12 -17.46 22.51
CA ALA A 170 15.28 -16.91 23.86
C ALA A 170 16.65 -16.22 24.14
N SER A 171 17.53 -16.17 23.15
CA SER A 171 18.90 -15.66 23.23
C SER A 171 19.16 -14.41 22.40
N LEU A 172 18.14 -13.67 21.99
CA LEU A 172 18.39 -12.40 21.29
C LEU A 172 18.74 -11.32 22.31
N GLY A 173 20.03 -10.95 22.33
CA GLY A 173 20.49 -9.76 23.00
C GLY A 173 19.79 -8.51 22.47
N ASP A 174 19.72 -7.47 23.31
CA ASP A 174 19.05 -6.18 23.05
C ASP A 174 19.67 -5.34 21.90
N ASP A 175 20.63 -5.87 21.17
CA ASP A 175 21.40 -5.17 20.13
C ASP A 175 20.78 -5.32 18.73
N ALA A 176 19.46 -5.30 18.58
CA ALA A 176 18.89 -5.11 17.23
C ALA A 176 19.19 -3.66 16.80
N PRO A 177 19.93 -3.45 15.68
CA PRO A 177 20.21 -2.11 15.19
C PRO A 177 18.91 -1.37 14.98
N ASP A 178 18.93 -0.06 15.13
CA ASP A 178 17.81 0.87 14.98
C ASP A 178 16.96 0.55 13.73
N THR A 179 16.08 -0.43 13.92
CA THR A 179 15.39 -1.10 12.81
C THR A 179 14.36 -0.18 12.16
N TRP A 180 13.81 0.79 12.92
CA TRP A 180 12.83 1.72 12.37
C TRP A 180 13.45 2.74 11.42
N SER A 181 14.60 3.33 11.74
CA SER A 181 15.24 4.31 10.86
C SER A 181 15.64 3.67 9.53
N VAL A 182 16.20 2.44 9.59
CA VAL A 182 16.56 1.68 8.38
C VAL A 182 15.32 1.25 7.59
N ALA A 183 14.27 0.74 8.27
CA ALA A 183 13.05 0.33 7.63
C ALA A 183 12.33 1.47 6.91
N LEU A 184 12.23 2.65 7.55
CA LEU A 184 11.62 3.83 6.97
C LEU A 184 12.44 4.38 5.80
N SER A 185 13.77 4.36 5.87
CA SER A 185 14.64 4.75 4.77
C SER A 185 14.47 3.82 3.57
N GLN A 186 14.38 2.52 3.81
CA GLN A 186 14.14 1.53 2.77
C GLN A 186 12.73 1.64 2.21
N LEU A 187 11.72 1.85 3.06
CA LEU A 187 10.34 2.11 2.65
C LEU A 187 10.23 3.33 1.74
N LYS A 188 10.94 4.42 2.09
CA LYS A 188 11.04 5.62 1.27
C LYS A 188 11.67 5.33 -0.10
N SER A 189 12.72 4.54 -0.15
CA SER A 189 13.41 4.19 -1.40
C SER A 189 12.57 3.27 -2.29
N LEU A 190 11.83 2.32 -1.69
CA LEU A 190 10.98 1.37 -2.38
C LEU A 190 9.71 2.01 -2.94
N SER A 191 9.23 3.06 -2.28
CA SER A 191 7.97 3.74 -2.61
C SER A 191 8.23 5.05 -3.38
N ARG A 192 7.57 5.20 -4.53
CA ARG A 192 7.58 6.46 -5.28
C ARG A 192 6.62 7.47 -4.66
N PRO A 193 6.80 8.80 -4.90
CA PRO A 193 5.77 9.78 -4.56
C PRO A 193 4.41 9.39 -5.14
N GLY A 194 3.36 9.52 -4.31
CA GLY A 194 2.00 9.07 -4.67
C GLY A 194 1.68 7.62 -4.29
N ALA A 195 2.66 6.82 -3.84
CA ALA A 195 2.42 5.48 -3.34
C ALA A 195 1.58 5.51 -2.04
N ARG A 196 0.86 4.42 -1.81
CA ARG A 196 0.12 4.16 -0.57
C ARG A 196 0.93 3.22 0.31
N LEU A 197 1.31 3.70 1.49
CA LEU A 197 2.07 2.95 2.47
C LEU A 197 1.13 2.47 3.58
N MET A 198 1.23 1.19 3.91
CA MET A 198 0.45 0.57 4.97
C MET A 198 1.42 -0.03 5.98
N VAL A 199 1.50 0.60 7.16
CA VAL A 199 2.40 0.21 8.23
C VAL A 199 1.63 -0.56 9.28
N ILE A 200 2.07 -1.79 9.57
CA ILE A 200 1.39 -2.71 10.48
C ILE A 200 2.37 -3.08 11.60
N SER A 201 2.15 -2.53 12.80
CA SER A 201 3.00 -2.71 13.98
C SER A 201 2.24 -2.30 15.23
N ASP A 202 2.75 -2.60 16.42
CA ASP A 202 2.28 -2.02 17.68
C ASP A 202 2.95 -0.68 18.02
N PHE A 203 3.92 -0.25 17.21
CA PHE A 203 4.64 1.04 17.32
C PHE A 203 5.34 1.29 18.66
N THR A 204 5.56 0.28 19.49
CA THR A 204 6.06 0.40 20.87
C THR A 204 7.43 1.09 20.97
N ASP A 205 8.29 0.90 19.98
CA ASP A 205 9.67 1.41 19.93
C ASP A 205 9.91 2.46 18.84
N LEU A 206 8.83 2.94 18.17
CA LEU A 206 8.93 3.85 17.02
C LEU A 206 9.51 5.22 17.39
N LEU A 207 9.15 5.77 18.54
CA LEU A 207 9.44 7.17 18.92
C LEU A 207 10.75 7.35 19.69
N SER A 208 11.59 6.34 19.72
CA SER A 208 12.87 6.39 20.47
C SER A 208 13.95 7.24 19.79
N ASP A 209 13.78 7.62 18.50
CA ASP A 209 14.78 8.34 17.72
C ASP A 209 14.21 9.54 16.95
N THR A 210 14.88 10.68 17.08
CA THR A 210 14.56 11.93 16.35
C THR A 210 14.72 11.81 14.84
N THR A 211 15.58 10.90 14.36
CA THR A 211 15.80 10.60 12.94
C THR A 211 14.55 9.95 12.33
N VAL A 212 13.88 9.09 13.09
CA VAL A 212 12.63 8.42 12.71
C VAL A 212 11.54 9.46 12.46
N GLU A 213 11.38 10.43 13.37
CA GLU A 213 10.36 11.49 13.22
C GLU A 213 10.56 12.31 11.94
N LYS A 214 11.80 12.71 11.65
CA LYS A 214 12.13 13.46 10.44
C LYS A 214 11.81 12.68 9.17
N THR A 215 12.18 11.41 9.14
CA THR A 215 11.93 10.53 7.99
C THR A 215 10.43 10.28 7.79
N LEU A 216 9.67 10.08 8.87
CA LEU A 216 8.21 9.95 8.82
C LEU A 216 7.54 11.21 8.26
N ARG A 217 7.93 12.39 8.71
CA ARG A 217 7.39 13.66 8.20
C ARG A 217 7.60 13.79 6.68
N ASP A 218 8.79 13.44 6.20
CA ASP A 218 9.09 13.48 4.76
C ASP A 218 8.28 12.42 3.98
N ILE A 219 8.11 11.23 4.53
CA ILE A 219 7.27 10.19 3.92
C ILE A 219 5.82 10.66 3.79
N VAL A 220 5.23 11.18 4.86
CA VAL A 220 3.81 11.61 4.91
C VAL A 220 3.56 12.81 3.99
N SER A 221 4.54 13.69 3.78
CA SER A 221 4.37 14.87 2.90
C SER A 221 4.15 14.50 1.42
N HIS A 222 4.64 13.33 0.97
CA HIS A 222 4.61 12.93 -0.44
C HIS A 222 3.86 11.61 -0.71
N ARG A 223 3.40 10.91 0.32
CA ARG A 223 2.78 9.59 0.25
C ARG A 223 1.57 9.51 1.18
N GLN A 224 0.62 8.66 0.81
CA GLN A 224 -0.48 8.35 1.71
C GLN A 224 -0.03 7.24 2.68
N VAL A 225 -0.03 7.51 3.99
CA VAL A 225 0.35 6.53 5.02
C VAL A 225 -0.89 6.16 5.83
N VAL A 226 -1.08 4.85 6.03
CA VAL A 226 -2.12 4.27 6.89
C VAL A 226 -1.44 3.32 7.86
N CYS A 227 -1.73 3.47 9.15
CA CYS A 227 -1.18 2.64 10.23
C CYS A 227 -2.27 1.72 10.80
N PHE A 228 -1.89 0.49 11.11
CA PHE A 228 -2.75 -0.54 11.69
C PHE A 228 -2.12 -1.14 12.95
#